data_47a8ce693a9f6cce089d6930b62ab1cd
#
_entry.id   47a8ce693a9f6cce089d6930b62ab1cd
#
_cell.length_a   1.000
_cell.length_b   1.000
_cell.length_c   1.000
_cell.angle_alpha   90.00
_cell.angle_beta   90.00
_cell.angle_gamma   90.00
#
_symmetry.space_group_name_H-M   'P 1'
#
loop_
_entity.id
_entity.type
_entity.pdbx_description
1 polymer ?
#
loop_
_entity_poly.entity_id
_entity_poly.type
_entity_poly.pdbx_seq_one_letter_code
_entity_poly.pdbx_strand_id
1 'polypeptide(L)'
;MKIEINKPVIPQFVADWIEECKGWNDYEQEYDEDNAIDLFSAMDLDNAGMQDNVQDYLVDNTETFARAWLDGYKVEEVEEEEED
;
A
#
# COMPACT_ATOMS: atom_id res chain seq x y z
N MET A 1 -13.67 27.65 -4.25
CA MET A 1 -13.81 26.39 -4.83
C MET A 1 -13.10 25.34 -4.07
N LYS A 2 -13.77 24.22 -3.84
CA LYS A 2 -13.23 23.19 -3.14
C LYS A 2 -12.67 22.17 -4.00
N ILE A 3 -11.47 21.76 -3.85
CA ILE A 3 -10.89 20.71 -4.61
C ILE A 3 -10.87 19.49 -3.77
N GLU A 4 -11.60 18.47 -4.21
CA GLU A 4 -11.61 17.25 -3.49
C GLU A 4 -10.66 16.30 -4.10
N ILE A 5 -9.72 15.79 -3.37
CA ILE A 5 -8.80 14.82 -3.85
C ILE A 5 -9.27 13.47 -3.38
N ASN A 6 -9.68 12.65 -4.32
CA ASN A 6 -10.13 11.33 -3.99
C ASN A 6 -8.95 10.40 -3.93
N LYS A 7 -8.65 9.91 -2.76
CA LYS A 7 -7.55 8.97 -2.60
C LYS A 7 -7.97 7.61 -3.08
N PRO A 8 -7.08 6.86 -3.67
CA PRO A 8 -7.41 5.52 -4.12
C PRO A 8 -7.72 4.61 -2.93
N VAL A 9 -8.60 3.65 -3.15
CA VAL A 9 -8.94 2.67 -2.13
C VAL A 9 -8.21 1.39 -2.47
N ILE A 10 -7.46 0.86 -1.53
CA ILE A 10 -6.65 -0.33 -1.77
C ILE A 10 -6.94 -1.38 -0.70
N PRO A 11 -6.68 -2.65 -0.98
CA PRO A 11 -6.87 -3.69 0.01
C PRO A 11 -5.85 -3.58 1.13
N GLN A 12 -6.18 -4.16 2.27
CA GLN A 12 -5.29 -4.09 3.43
C GLN A 12 -3.91 -4.67 3.14
N PHE A 13 -3.83 -5.78 2.41
CA PHE A 13 -2.52 -6.39 2.16
C PHE A 13 -1.63 -5.48 1.31
N VAL A 14 -2.24 -4.65 0.45
CA VAL A 14 -1.47 -3.71 -0.33
C VAL A 14 -1.01 -2.55 0.55
N ALA A 15 -1.88 -2.11 1.46
CA ALA A 15 -1.53 -1.06 2.40
C ALA A 15 -0.37 -1.52 3.28
N ASP A 16 -0.40 -2.77 3.72
CA ASP A 16 0.67 -3.30 4.55
C ASP A 16 1.99 -3.29 3.79
N TRP A 17 1.96 -3.64 2.51
CA TRP A 17 3.16 -3.63 1.69
C TRP A 17 3.71 -2.21 1.55
N ILE A 18 2.83 -1.23 1.33
CA ILE A 18 3.26 0.15 1.21
C ILE A 18 3.94 0.61 2.49
N GLU A 19 3.35 0.29 3.64
CA GLU A 19 3.93 0.72 4.91
C GLU A 19 5.29 0.07 5.13
N GLU A 20 5.40 -1.21 4.82
CA GLU A 20 6.67 -1.89 4.95
C GLU A 20 7.72 -1.27 4.06
N CYS A 21 7.36 -0.94 2.84
CA CYS A 21 8.29 -0.34 1.91
C CYS A 21 8.74 1.03 2.34
N LYS A 22 7.90 1.73 3.10
CA LYS A 22 8.26 3.02 3.62
C LYS A 22 9.05 2.93 4.92
N GLY A 23 9.30 1.70 5.38
CA GLY A 23 10.14 1.50 6.54
C GLY A 23 9.42 1.33 7.86
N TRP A 24 8.12 1.03 7.81
CA TRP A 24 7.37 0.88 9.06
C TRP A 24 7.89 -0.28 9.88
N ASN A 25 8.13 -0.04 11.16
CA ASN A 25 8.60 -1.04 12.09
C ASN A 25 7.55 -1.23 13.16
N ASP A 26 6.93 -2.41 13.19
CA ASP A 26 5.86 -2.69 14.15
C ASP A 26 6.35 -2.73 15.58
N TYR A 27 7.58 -3.13 15.80
CA TYR A 27 8.09 -3.22 17.15
C TYR A 27 8.31 -1.86 17.75
N GLU A 28 8.83 -0.92 16.96
CA GLU A 28 9.11 0.41 17.46
C GLU A 28 8.01 1.36 17.12
N GLN A 29 7.09 0.94 16.28
CA GLN A 29 5.96 1.75 15.84
C GLN A 29 6.42 3.08 15.27
N GLU A 30 7.40 3.02 14.42
CA GLU A 30 7.89 4.20 13.76
C GLU A 30 8.49 3.81 12.43
N TYR A 31 8.76 4.77 11.58
CA TYR A 31 9.33 4.52 10.27
C TYR A 31 10.86 4.59 10.37
N ASP A 32 11.52 3.60 9.79
CA ASP A 32 12.97 3.51 9.82
C ASP A 32 13.46 3.77 8.41
N GLU A 33 14.09 4.90 8.18
CA GLU A 33 14.55 5.25 6.87
C GLU A 33 15.54 4.28 6.29
N ASP A 34 16.28 3.59 7.13
CA ASP A 34 17.27 2.65 6.64
C ASP A 34 16.61 1.46 5.97
N ASN A 35 15.35 1.18 6.29
CA ASN A 35 14.63 0.07 5.70
C ASN A 35 13.69 0.50 4.59
N ALA A 36 13.62 1.79 4.34
CA ALA A 36 12.69 2.28 3.33
C ALA A 36 13.23 2.05 1.93
N ILE A 37 12.34 1.75 1.00
CA ILE A 37 12.73 1.63 -0.41
C ILE A 37 11.86 2.59 -1.21
N ASP A 38 12.27 2.88 -2.42
CA ASP A 38 11.54 3.84 -3.22
C ASP A 38 10.37 3.18 -3.95
N LEU A 39 9.58 3.98 -4.60
CA LEU A 39 8.39 3.49 -5.29
C LEU A 39 8.73 2.47 -6.36
N PHE A 40 9.77 2.72 -7.13
CA PHE A 40 10.12 1.82 -8.20
C PHE A 40 10.51 0.44 -7.64
N SER A 41 11.23 0.42 -6.54
CA SER A 41 11.60 -0.84 -5.91
C SER A 41 10.36 -1.53 -5.32
N ALA A 42 9.44 -0.74 -4.80
CA ALA A 42 8.21 -1.30 -4.23
C ALA A 42 7.33 -1.92 -5.30
N MET A 43 7.45 -1.46 -6.56
CA MET A 43 6.64 -1.98 -7.64
C MET A 43 7.38 -3.03 -8.46
N ASP A 44 8.58 -3.38 -8.08
CA ASP A 44 9.38 -4.35 -8.80
C ASP A 44 8.88 -5.75 -8.50
N LEU A 45 8.28 -6.39 -9.50
CA LEU A 45 7.71 -7.71 -9.30
C LEU A 45 8.72 -8.78 -8.97
N ASP A 46 10.00 -8.49 -9.18
CA ASP A 46 11.04 -9.43 -8.83
C ASP A 46 11.50 -9.24 -7.39
N ASN A 47 10.91 -8.32 -6.67
CA ASN A 47 11.29 -8.07 -5.29
C ASN A 47 10.95 -9.29 -4.44
N ALA A 48 11.97 -9.89 -3.84
CA ALA A 48 11.79 -11.13 -3.10
C ALA A 48 10.90 -10.97 -1.89
N GLY A 49 10.77 -9.76 -1.38
CA GLY A 49 9.92 -9.54 -0.21
C GLY A 49 8.45 -9.36 -0.53
N MET A 50 8.11 -9.29 -1.81
CA MET A 50 6.73 -9.05 -2.20
C MET A 50 5.95 -10.35 -2.20
N GLN A 51 4.79 -10.35 -1.58
CA GLN A 51 3.93 -11.52 -1.55
C GLN A 51 3.20 -11.67 -2.86
N ASP A 52 2.77 -12.88 -3.16
CA ASP A 52 2.09 -13.17 -4.42
C ASP A 52 0.84 -12.34 -4.62
N ASN A 53 0.06 -12.13 -3.58
CA ASN A 53 -1.17 -11.36 -3.73
C ASN A 53 -0.87 -9.91 -4.07
N VAL A 54 0.22 -9.38 -3.57
CA VAL A 54 0.62 -8.01 -3.89
C VAL A 54 1.08 -7.95 -5.35
N GLN A 55 1.80 -8.98 -5.81
CA GLN A 55 2.23 -9.01 -7.19
C GLN A 55 1.04 -9.03 -8.13
N ASP A 56 0.03 -9.84 -7.81
CA ASP A 56 -1.16 -9.91 -8.64
C ASP A 56 -1.87 -8.57 -8.67
N TYR A 57 -1.95 -7.92 -7.55
CA TYR A 57 -2.61 -6.63 -7.49
C TYR A 57 -1.86 -5.61 -8.34
N LEU A 58 -0.54 -5.60 -8.25
CA LEU A 58 0.26 -4.63 -8.97
C LEU A 58 0.13 -4.80 -10.48
N VAL A 59 0.07 -6.02 -10.95
CA VAL A 59 -0.03 -6.26 -12.38
C VAL A 59 -1.28 -5.61 -12.95
N ASP A 60 -2.38 -5.67 -12.22
CA ASP A 60 -3.63 -5.13 -12.71
C ASP A 60 -3.90 -3.70 -12.27
N ASN A 61 -3.21 -3.22 -11.26
CA ASN A 61 -3.51 -1.94 -10.65
C ASN A 61 -2.27 -1.07 -10.44
N THR A 62 -1.37 -1.09 -11.40
CA THR A 62 -0.12 -0.38 -11.28
C THR A 62 -0.33 1.10 -11.00
N GLU A 63 -1.21 1.73 -11.73
CA GLU A 63 -1.43 3.15 -11.57
C GLU A 63 -2.06 3.47 -10.22
N THR A 64 -2.98 2.64 -9.78
CA THR A 64 -3.63 2.84 -8.49
C THR A 64 -2.61 2.73 -7.37
N PHE A 65 -1.70 1.76 -7.46
CA PHE A 65 -0.67 1.59 -6.45
C PHE A 65 0.25 2.82 -6.41
N ALA A 66 0.65 3.32 -7.56
CA ALA A 66 1.53 4.47 -7.63
C ALA A 66 0.85 5.69 -7.02
N ARG A 67 -0.43 5.88 -7.29
CA ARG A 67 -1.17 6.99 -6.73
C ARG A 67 -1.31 6.86 -5.23
N ALA A 68 -1.54 5.64 -4.76
CA ALA A 68 -1.65 5.41 -3.32
C ALA A 68 -0.34 5.75 -2.62
N TRP A 69 0.77 5.41 -3.25
CA TRP A 69 2.07 5.70 -2.68
C TRP A 69 2.31 7.21 -2.60
N LEU A 70 1.99 7.92 -3.66
CA LEU A 70 2.33 9.34 -3.75
C LEU A 70 1.32 10.24 -3.05
N ASP A 71 0.05 9.92 -3.16
CA ASP A 71 -0.99 10.81 -2.67
C ASP A 71 -1.67 10.32 -1.39
N GLY A 72 -1.32 9.13 -0.94
CA GLY A 72 -2.00 8.54 0.19
C GLY A 72 -3.13 7.65 -0.29
N TYR A 73 -3.76 6.93 0.64
CA TYR A 73 -4.76 5.93 0.28
C TYR A 73 -5.76 5.73 1.39
N LYS A 74 -6.84 5.03 1.05
CA LYS A 74 -7.79 4.56 2.03
C LYS A 74 -7.79 3.06 1.92
N VAL A 75 -7.98 2.37 3.02
CA VAL A 75 -8.02 0.92 3.02
C VAL A 75 -9.45 0.48 2.82
N GLU A 76 -9.64 -0.50 1.93
CA GLU A 76 -10.95 -1.02 1.68
C GLU A 76 -11.50 -1.63 2.94
N GLU A 77 -12.73 -1.24 3.34
CA GLU A 77 -13.32 -1.77 4.51
C GLU A 77 -14.12 -2.91 4.18
N VAL A 78 -13.85 -4.06 4.74
CA VAL A 78 -14.67 -5.22 4.58
C VAL A 78 -15.69 -5.11 5.61
N GLU A 79 -16.92 -4.73 5.26
CA GLU A 79 -17.95 -4.65 6.16
C GLU A 79 -18.33 -5.94 6.51
N GLU A 80 -18.03 -6.42 7.57
CA GLU A 80 -18.40 -7.63 7.97
C GLU A 80 -19.65 -7.62 8.37
N GLU A 81 -20.49 -7.79 7.92
CA GLU A 81 -21.70 -7.72 8.22
C GLU A 81 -22.00 -8.48 9.15
N GLU A 82 -22.16 -8.36 10.02
CA GLU A 82 -22.30 -8.96 10.92
C GLU A 82 -23.44 -9.16 11.14
N GLU A 83 -23.82 -9.30 11.25
CA GLU A 83 -24.65 -9.36 11.45
C GLU A 83 -25.07 -9.65 12.06
N ASP A 84 -25.32 -9.54 12.54
CA ASP A 84 -25.91 -9.68 13.16
C ASP A 84 -26.64 -9.93 13.23
#